data_b405c742c0e331594771598e9a365074
#
_entry.id   b405c742c0e331594771598e9a365074
#
_cell.length_a   1.000
_cell.length_b   1.000
_cell.length_c   1.000
_cell.angle_alpha   90.00
_cell.angle_beta   90.00
_cell.angle_gamma   90.00
#
_symmetry.space_group_name_H-M   'P 1'
#
loop_
_entity.id
_entity.type
_entity.pdbx_description
1 polymer ?
#
loop_
_entity_poly.entity_id
_entity_poly.type
_entity_poly.pdbx_seq_one_letter_code
_entity_poly.pdbx_strand_id
1 'polypeptide(L)'
;MTRALLRIAALALLIAPLPAAAASCRSITVEGAGYTLCEADAARDDIRLFLNDPARDAPLGSFANIDRVLAAGGKRLAFAMNAGMYHPDRSPVGLYIEAAQERAPLVTSAGPGNFGMLPNGVFCIADSTARVIESRRFARESPACRFATQSGPMLVIDGALHPRFIEDSDSRHIRNGVGTSDDGRRVWFLISDAPVNFHRFARVFRDHLGARQALYLDGKVSRLHAPGLGRSDLGFPLGPMVGVVVDEGTTLD
;
A
#
# COMPACT_ATOMS: atom_id res chain seq x y z
N MET A 1 54.73 51.92 4.74
CA MET A 1 54.49 50.46 4.87
C MET A 1 52.97 50.27 5.04
N THR A 2 52.23 50.08 3.96
CA THR A 2 50.78 49.98 3.89
C THR A 2 50.34 48.53 3.84
N ARG A 3 49.73 48.01 4.89
CA ARG A 3 49.17 46.63 4.95
C ARG A 3 47.81 46.60 4.27
N ALA A 4 47.72 45.90 3.15
CA ALA A 4 46.48 45.58 2.47
C ALA A 4 45.79 44.41 3.20
N LEU A 5 44.57 44.64 3.74
CA LEU A 5 43.68 43.64 4.34
C LEU A 5 42.88 43.01 3.21
N LEU A 6 43.17 41.72 2.91
CA LEU A 6 42.37 40.89 1.99
C LEU A 6 41.09 40.46 2.71
N ARG A 7 39.96 40.95 2.27
CA ARG A 7 38.63 40.48 2.75
C ARG A 7 38.21 39.25 1.90
N ILE A 8 38.27 38.07 2.49
CA ILE A 8 37.72 36.85 1.91
C ILE A 8 36.23 36.86 2.14
N ALA A 9 35.45 37.08 1.07
CA ALA A 9 33.99 36.91 1.10
C ALA A 9 33.67 35.41 1.00
N ALA A 10 33.20 34.83 2.07
CA ALA A 10 32.67 33.45 2.07
C ALA A 10 31.29 33.45 1.38
N LEU A 11 31.23 32.84 0.19
CA LEU A 11 29.99 32.62 -0.56
C LEU A 11 29.26 31.40 0.08
N ALA A 12 28.25 31.66 0.92
CA ALA A 12 27.39 30.61 1.46
C ALA A 12 26.48 30.08 0.35
N LEU A 13 26.76 28.86 -0.13
CA LEU A 13 25.89 28.14 -1.06
C LEU A 13 24.61 27.74 -0.31
N LEU A 14 23.51 28.45 -0.57
CA LEU A 14 22.16 28.05 -0.14
C LEU A 14 21.75 26.81 -0.93
N ILE A 15 21.92 25.62 -0.35
CA ILE A 15 21.34 24.39 -0.87
C ILE A 15 19.85 24.46 -0.57
N ALA A 16 19.04 24.86 -1.56
CA ALA A 16 17.59 24.74 -1.46
C ALA A 16 17.23 23.24 -1.35
N PRO A 17 16.41 22.82 -0.37
CA PRO A 17 15.93 21.46 -0.31
C PRO A 17 15.14 21.16 -1.59
N LEU A 18 15.51 20.10 -2.30
CA LEU A 18 14.72 19.59 -3.40
C LEU A 18 13.33 19.23 -2.86
N PRO A 19 12.24 19.62 -3.55
CA PRO A 19 10.90 19.20 -3.13
C PRO A 19 10.89 17.67 -3.08
N ALA A 20 10.55 17.12 -1.92
CA ALA A 20 10.36 15.69 -1.78
C ALA A 20 9.18 15.30 -2.67
N ALA A 21 9.40 14.37 -3.61
CA ALA A 21 8.32 13.85 -4.43
C ALA A 21 7.19 13.34 -3.53
N ALA A 22 5.99 13.85 -3.75
CA ALA A 22 4.78 13.31 -3.12
C ALA A 22 4.55 11.87 -3.60
N ALA A 23 3.71 11.12 -2.88
CA ALA A 23 3.32 9.78 -3.30
C ALA A 23 2.86 9.78 -4.77
N SER A 24 3.50 8.97 -5.60
CA SER A 24 3.33 8.99 -7.05
C SER A 24 3.04 7.61 -7.61
N CYS A 25 2.34 7.56 -8.73
CA CYS A 25 2.06 6.34 -9.46
C CYS A 25 2.66 6.40 -10.86
N ARG A 26 3.17 5.27 -11.37
CA ARG A 26 3.66 5.15 -12.74
C ARG A 26 3.40 3.76 -13.33
N SER A 27 3.29 3.69 -14.63
CA SER A 27 3.27 2.42 -15.36
C SER A 27 4.69 1.86 -15.44
N ILE A 28 4.81 0.54 -15.22
CA ILE A 28 6.06 -0.20 -15.41
C ILE A 28 5.81 -1.46 -16.23
N THR A 29 6.82 -1.94 -16.92
CA THR A 29 6.77 -3.23 -17.64
C THR A 29 7.84 -4.15 -17.07
N VAL A 30 7.44 -5.32 -16.60
CA VAL A 30 8.34 -6.36 -16.08
C VAL A 30 8.07 -7.65 -16.81
N GLU A 31 9.11 -8.23 -17.44
CA GLU A 31 9.02 -9.47 -18.23
C GLU A 31 7.88 -9.46 -19.26
N GLY A 32 7.66 -8.30 -19.92
CA GLY A 32 6.63 -8.13 -20.94
C GLY A 32 5.19 -8.01 -20.41
N ALA A 33 4.96 -7.93 -19.09
CA ALA A 33 3.66 -7.62 -18.52
C ALA A 33 3.63 -6.20 -17.95
N GLY A 34 2.51 -5.51 -18.15
CA GLY A 34 2.26 -4.17 -17.60
C GLY A 34 1.78 -4.22 -16.16
N TYR A 35 2.24 -3.25 -15.38
CA TYR A 35 1.82 -3.00 -14.01
C TYR A 35 1.74 -1.51 -13.76
N THR A 36 0.88 -1.11 -12.82
CA THR A 36 0.92 0.23 -12.23
C THR A 36 1.50 0.13 -10.83
N LEU A 37 2.59 0.85 -10.60
CA LEU A 37 3.29 0.96 -9.32
C LEU A 37 3.03 2.32 -8.70
N CYS A 38 2.51 2.36 -7.47
CA CYS A 38 2.42 3.55 -6.65
C CYS A 38 3.40 3.42 -5.48
N GLU A 39 4.15 4.47 -5.19
CA GLU A 39 5.15 4.51 -4.12
C GLU A 39 4.79 5.57 -3.09
N ALA A 40 5.02 5.26 -1.82
CA ALA A 40 4.83 6.19 -0.70
C ALA A 40 6.00 6.09 0.29
N ASP A 41 6.31 7.20 0.97
CA ASP A 41 7.23 7.27 2.12
C ASP A 41 6.40 7.32 3.41
N ALA A 42 6.42 6.26 4.20
CA ALA A 42 5.62 6.14 5.42
C ALA A 42 5.91 7.22 6.49
N ALA A 43 7.05 7.93 6.39
CA ALA A 43 7.38 9.02 7.31
C ALA A 43 6.87 10.40 6.83
N ARG A 44 6.40 10.49 5.59
CA ARG A 44 5.99 11.77 4.95
C ARG A 44 4.57 11.75 4.46
N ASP A 45 4.13 10.60 3.92
CA ASP A 45 2.85 10.46 3.28
C ASP A 45 1.80 9.97 4.26
N ASP A 46 0.61 10.54 4.19
CA ASP A 46 -0.52 10.17 5.04
C ASP A 46 -1.22 8.93 4.48
N ILE A 47 -0.63 7.76 4.75
CA ILE A 47 -1.19 6.46 4.35
C ILE A 47 -2.29 6.08 5.33
N ARG A 48 -3.50 5.84 4.80
CA ARG A 48 -4.69 5.48 5.61
C ARG A 48 -5.39 4.25 5.07
N LEU A 49 -6.12 3.60 5.96
CA LEU A 49 -7.18 2.64 5.62
C LEU A 49 -8.55 3.32 5.70
N PHE A 50 -9.47 2.82 4.91
CA PHE A 50 -10.86 3.31 4.80
C PHE A 50 -11.81 2.12 4.70
N LEU A 51 -12.83 2.09 5.53
CA LEU A 51 -13.90 1.08 5.48
C LEU A 51 -15.28 1.74 5.49
N ASN A 52 -15.62 2.43 6.56
CA ASN A 52 -16.93 3.03 6.76
C ASN A 52 -16.91 4.56 6.60
N ASP A 53 -18.02 5.11 6.15
CA ASP A 53 -18.31 6.54 6.20
C ASP A 53 -18.50 6.93 7.68
N PRO A 54 -17.66 7.82 8.25
CA PRO A 54 -17.73 8.15 9.67
C PRO A 54 -19.03 8.83 10.09
N ALA A 55 -19.78 9.45 9.13
CA ALA A 55 -21.04 10.10 9.38
C ALA A 55 -22.24 9.15 9.33
N ARG A 56 -22.11 7.98 8.68
CA ARG A 56 -23.24 7.06 8.39
C ARG A 56 -23.06 5.68 8.98
N ASP A 57 -21.86 5.35 9.45
CA ASP A 57 -21.43 4.00 9.88
C ASP A 57 -21.79 2.91 8.86
N ALA A 58 -21.62 3.21 7.59
CA ALA A 58 -21.91 2.33 6.47
C ALA A 58 -20.69 2.22 5.56
N PRO A 59 -20.47 1.09 4.85
CA PRO A 59 -19.33 0.92 3.98
C PRO A 59 -19.23 2.04 2.94
N LEU A 60 -18.03 2.64 2.80
CA LEU A 60 -17.72 3.63 1.76
C LEU A 60 -17.88 3.04 0.36
N GLY A 61 -17.40 1.82 0.16
CA GLY A 61 -17.63 1.01 -1.02
C GLY A 61 -16.95 1.50 -2.32
N SER A 62 -16.46 2.74 -2.38
CA SER A 62 -15.80 3.28 -3.58
C SER A 62 -14.79 4.37 -3.25
N PHE A 63 -13.80 4.57 -4.14
CA PHE A 63 -12.82 5.65 -4.03
C PHE A 63 -13.49 7.03 -4.08
N ALA A 64 -14.50 7.21 -4.92
CA ALA A 64 -15.25 8.48 -5.01
C ALA A 64 -15.95 8.85 -3.69
N ASN A 65 -16.40 7.86 -2.92
CA ASN A 65 -16.98 8.12 -1.60
C ASN A 65 -15.90 8.51 -0.57
N ILE A 66 -14.67 7.97 -0.70
CA ILE A 66 -13.53 8.43 0.12
C ILE A 66 -13.24 9.88 -0.19
N ASP A 67 -13.06 10.24 -1.48
CA ASP A 67 -12.79 11.64 -1.88
C ASP A 67 -13.88 12.59 -1.40
N ARG A 68 -15.17 12.21 -1.51
CA ARG A 68 -16.28 13.01 -0.98
C ARG A 68 -16.16 13.28 0.53
N VAL A 69 -15.73 12.28 1.30
CA VAL A 69 -15.54 12.43 2.75
C VAL A 69 -14.31 13.30 3.04
N LEU A 70 -13.22 13.09 2.32
CA LEU A 70 -11.98 13.84 2.48
C LEU A 70 -12.12 15.32 2.09
N ALA A 71 -12.93 15.62 1.06
CA ALA A 71 -13.17 16.97 0.57
C ALA A 71 -13.77 17.90 1.63
N ALA A 72 -14.53 17.37 2.60
CA ALA A 72 -15.01 18.15 3.74
C ALA A 72 -13.88 18.75 4.60
N GLY A 73 -12.67 18.17 4.53
CA GLY A 73 -11.46 18.66 5.19
C GLY A 73 -10.43 19.27 4.23
N GLY A 74 -10.81 19.62 2.98
CA GLY A 74 -9.88 20.15 1.97
C GLY A 74 -8.83 19.16 1.51
N LYS A 75 -9.15 17.86 1.55
CA LYS A 75 -8.23 16.75 1.22
C LYS A 75 -8.80 15.87 0.12
N ARG A 76 -7.93 15.11 -0.53
CA ARG A 76 -8.26 14.13 -1.55
C ARG A 76 -7.30 12.95 -1.55
N LEU A 77 -7.61 11.93 -2.32
CA LEU A 77 -6.70 10.81 -2.57
C LEU A 77 -5.61 11.22 -3.59
N ALA A 78 -4.35 10.95 -3.26
CA ALA A 78 -3.28 10.91 -4.27
C ALA A 78 -3.42 9.63 -5.10
N PHE A 79 -3.61 8.51 -4.43
CA PHE A 79 -4.04 7.24 -4.99
C PHE A 79 -4.72 6.38 -3.92
N ALA A 80 -5.47 5.36 -4.37
CA ALA A 80 -6.02 4.32 -3.50
C ALA A 80 -6.23 3.01 -4.24
N MET A 81 -6.21 1.90 -3.50
CA MET A 81 -6.60 0.58 -4.01
C MET A 81 -7.41 -0.19 -2.95
N ASN A 82 -8.05 -1.30 -3.35
CA ASN A 82 -8.62 -2.21 -2.38
C ASN A 82 -7.52 -2.79 -1.49
N ALA A 83 -7.84 -2.98 -0.21
CA ALA A 83 -6.93 -3.52 0.80
C ALA A 83 -7.23 -5.01 1.08
N GLY A 84 -7.27 -5.42 2.36
CA GLY A 84 -7.49 -6.80 2.75
C GLY A 84 -8.85 -7.37 2.35
N MET A 85 -8.93 -8.69 2.34
CA MET A 85 -10.13 -9.43 1.94
C MET A 85 -11.30 -9.18 2.89
N TYR A 86 -12.52 -9.29 2.36
CA TYR A 86 -13.73 -8.97 3.06
C TYR A 86 -14.89 -9.93 2.73
N HIS A 87 -15.86 -9.99 3.62
CA HIS A 87 -17.11 -10.74 3.48
C HIS A 87 -18.13 -10.03 2.55
N PRO A 88 -19.21 -10.69 2.13
CA PRO A 88 -20.22 -10.08 1.27
C PRO A 88 -20.84 -8.77 1.84
N ASP A 89 -20.89 -8.64 3.16
CA ASP A 89 -21.34 -7.44 3.88
C ASP A 89 -20.28 -6.34 3.98
N ARG A 90 -19.10 -6.55 3.40
CA ARG A 90 -17.91 -5.68 3.40
C ARG A 90 -17.10 -5.68 4.69
N SER A 91 -17.48 -6.47 5.69
CA SER A 91 -16.68 -6.63 6.90
C SER A 91 -15.33 -7.33 6.59
N PRO A 92 -14.22 -6.94 7.23
CA PRO A 92 -12.91 -7.57 7.03
C PRO A 92 -12.90 -9.05 7.43
N VAL A 93 -12.21 -9.90 6.65
CA VAL A 93 -12.03 -11.34 6.99
C VAL A 93 -11.07 -11.52 8.15
N GLY A 94 -10.08 -10.66 8.31
CA GLY A 94 -9.05 -10.71 9.36
C GLY A 94 -8.81 -9.36 9.99
N LEU A 95 -7.68 -9.22 10.67
CA LEU A 95 -7.34 -7.99 11.41
C LEU A 95 -7.61 -6.73 10.60
N TYR A 96 -8.33 -5.83 11.21
CA TYR A 96 -8.54 -4.48 10.70
C TYR A 96 -8.43 -3.48 11.85
N ILE A 97 -7.45 -2.57 11.74
CA ILE A 97 -7.23 -1.46 12.66
C ILE A 97 -7.40 -0.16 11.88
N GLU A 98 -8.22 0.74 12.39
CA GLU A 98 -8.44 2.07 11.82
C GLU A 98 -8.35 3.12 12.93
N ALA A 99 -7.51 4.14 12.72
CA ALA A 99 -7.22 5.18 13.72
C ALA A 99 -6.87 4.61 15.11
N ALA A 100 -5.98 3.61 15.14
CA ALA A 100 -5.54 2.88 16.33
C ALA A 100 -6.65 2.11 17.08
N GLN A 101 -7.80 1.88 16.46
CA GLN A 101 -8.88 1.07 17.01
C GLN A 101 -9.02 -0.23 16.23
N GLU A 102 -8.90 -1.37 16.92
CA GLU A 102 -9.19 -2.67 16.35
C GLU A 102 -10.68 -2.82 16.08
N ARG A 103 -11.04 -3.09 14.83
CA ARG A 103 -12.41 -3.28 14.36
C ARG A 103 -12.72 -4.72 13.99
N ALA A 104 -11.70 -5.52 13.67
CA ALA A 104 -11.82 -6.94 13.42
C ALA A 104 -10.54 -7.65 13.93
N PRO A 105 -10.67 -8.87 14.48
CA PRO A 105 -9.57 -9.56 15.15
C PRO A 105 -8.60 -10.22 14.17
N LEU A 106 -7.39 -10.48 14.66
CA LEU A 106 -6.36 -11.21 13.94
C LEU A 106 -6.73 -12.69 13.77
N VAL A 107 -6.53 -13.23 12.57
CA VAL A 107 -6.71 -14.64 12.23
C VAL A 107 -5.35 -15.29 11.95
N THR A 108 -4.95 -16.29 12.75
CA THR A 108 -3.67 -16.98 12.63
C THR A 108 -3.80 -18.44 12.16
N SER A 109 -5.03 -18.94 12.02
CA SER A 109 -5.34 -20.29 11.54
C SER A 109 -5.32 -20.36 10.02
N ALA A 110 -4.98 -21.54 9.49
CA ALA A 110 -5.20 -21.85 8.09
C ALA A 110 -6.70 -21.95 7.78
N GLY A 111 -7.07 -21.67 6.55
CA GLY A 111 -8.46 -21.71 6.09
C GLY A 111 -8.54 -21.89 4.58
N PRO A 112 -9.75 -21.82 4.02
CA PRO A 112 -9.95 -21.93 2.59
C PRO A 112 -9.48 -20.66 1.84
N GLY A 113 -9.28 -20.82 0.53
CA GLY A 113 -8.96 -19.73 -0.38
C GLY A 113 -7.59 -19.09 -0.14
N ASN A 114 -7.40 -17.95 -0.74
CA ASN A 114 -6.12 -17.24 -0.71
C ASN A 114 -5.81 -16.68 0.69
N PHE A 115 -6.82 -16.19 1.42
CA PHE A 115 -6.64 -15.66 2.77
C PHE A 115 -6.09 -16.73 3.73
N GLY A 116 -6.63 -17.96 3.66
CA GLY A 116 -6.22 -19.08 4.51
C GLY A 116 -4.96 -19.80 4.06
N MET A 117 -4.35 -19.40 2.93
CA MET A 117 -3.07 -19.94 2.46
C MET A 117 -1.92 -19.35 3.28
N LEU A 118 -1.51 -20.08 4.31
CA LEU A 118 -0.41 -19.67 5.18
C LEU A 118 0.97 -19.87 4.53
N PRO A 119 1.94 -18.95 4.80
CA PRO A 119 1.81 -17.73 5.62
C PRO A 119 0.98 -16.65 4.94
N ASN A 120 0.04 -16.09 5.70
CA ASN A 120 -0.62 -14.84 5.38
C ASN A 120 -0.03 -13.71 6.24
N GLY A 121 -0.43 -12.45 6.03
CA GLY A 121 0.24 -11.33 6.67
C GLY A 121 -0.67 -10.15 7.00
N VAL A 122 -0.10 -9.24 7.75
CA VAL A 122 -0.68 -7.95 8.12
C VAL A 122 0.16 -6.84 7.53
N PHE A 123 -0.48 -5.91 6.82
CA PHE A 123 0.10 -4.62 6.49
C PHE A 123 -0.22 -3.66 7.64
N CYS A 124 0.80 -3.28 8.41
CA CYS A 124 0.73 -2.41 9.57
C CYS A 124 1.36 -1.06 9.24
N ILE A 125 0.65 0.03 9.50
CA ILE A 125 1.07 1.42 9.31
C ILE A 125 1.14 2.06 10.70
N ALA A 126 2.34 2.46 11.11
CA ALA A 126 2.62 3.26 12.31
C ALA A 126 2.81 4.73 11.93
N ASP A 127 3.30 5.56 12.86
CA ASP A 127 3.40 7.02 12.63
C ASP A 127 4.43 7.40 11.56
N SER A 128 5.52 6.64 11.43
CA SER A 128 6.62 6.95 10.49
C SER A 128 7.14 5.73 9.74
N THR A 129 6.53 4.58 9.93
CA THR A 129 6.91 3.32 9.28
C THR A 129 5.70 2.52 8.87
N ALA A 130 5.84 1.74 7.80
CA ALA A 130 4.86 0.74 7.41
C ALA A 130 5.56 -0.58 7.15
N ARG A 131 4.97 -1.70 7.57
CA ARG A 131 5.56 -3.02 7.47
C ARG A 131 4.54 -4.07 7.08
N VAL A 132 4.97 -5.00 6.23
CA VAL A 132 4.27 -6.26 6.03
C VAL A 132 4.87 -7.28 7.00
N ILE A 133 4.04 -7.88 7.85
CA ILE A 133 4.45 -8.79 8.92
C ILE A 133 3.64 -10.09 8.81
N GLU A 134 4.30 -11.24 8.88
CA GLU A 134 3.60 -12.53 8.92
C GLU A 134 2.64 -12.61 10.12
N SER A 135 1.42 -13.14 9.94
CA SER A 135 0.35 -13.03 10.93
C SER A 135 0.68 -13.66 12.30
N ARG A 136 1.38 -14.77 12.34
CA ARG A 136 1.78 -15.40 13.61
C ARG A 136 2.93 -14.62 14.27
N ARG A 137 3.82 -14.03 13.46
CA ARG A 137 4.84 -13.12 13.93
C ARG A 137 4.19 -11.85 14.49
N PHE A 138 3.21 -11.28 13.80
CA PHE A 138 2.43 -10.14 14.28
C PHE A 138 1.77 -10.43 15.63
N ALA A 139 1.16 -11.62 15.81
CA ALA A 139 0.57 -12.03 17.09
C ALA A 139 1.58 -12.07 18.24
N ARG A 140 2.83 -12.47 17.97
CA ARG A 140 3.88 -12.53 19.00
C ARG A 140 4.47 -11.16 19.33
N GLU A 141 4.66 -10.31 18.31
CA GLU A 141 5.31 -9.00 18.46
C GLU A 141 4.33 -7.91 18.92
N SER A 142 3.04 -8.06 18.60
CA SER A 142 1.96 -7.11 18.92
C SER A 142 2.35 -5.64 18.67
N PRO A 143 2.80 -5.30 17.44
CA PRO A 143 3.26 -3.95 17.15
C PRO A 143 2.10 -2.96 17.21
N ALA A 144 2.38 -1.73 17.66
CA ALA A 144 1.40 -0.65 17.61
C ALA A 144 1.23 -0.20 16.16
N CYS A 145 0.00 -0.29 15.65
CA CYS A 145 -0.38 0.18 14.33
C CYS A 145 -1.45 1.28 14.45
N ARG A 146 -1.26 2.37 13.73
CA ARG A 146 -2.32 3.37 13.55
C ARG A 146 -3.40 2.83 12.61
N PHE A 147 -2.97 2.11 11.59
CA PHE A 147 -3.83 1.36 10.68
C PHE A 147 -3.22 -0.03 10.43
N ALA A 148 -4.07 -1.05 10.30
CA ALA A 148 -3.61 -2.37 9.88
C ALA A 148 -4.70 -3.12 9.12
N THR A 149 -4.30 -3.91 8.13
CA THR A 149 -5.19 -4.80 7.41
C THR A 149 -4.52 -6.15 7.18
N GLN A 150 -5.23 -7.22 7.49
CA GLN A 150 -4.77 -8.58 7.21
C GLN A 150 -5.27 -9.07 5.86
N SER A 151 -4.40 -9.78 5.14
CA SER A 151 -4.74 -10.44 3.89
C SER A 151 -3.84 -11.65 3.64
N GLY A 152 -3.95 -12.27 2.46
CA GLY A 152 -3.11 -13.40 2.12
C GLY A 152 -3.32 -13.95 0.71
N PRO A 153 -2.34 -14.72 0.27
CA PRO A 153 -1.10 -15.10 0.96
C PRO A 153 -0.05 -13.98 1.00
N MET A 154 1.00 -14.14 1.82
CA MET A 154 2.21 -13.37 1.61
C MET A 154 2.82 -13.69 0.24
N LEU A 155 3.32 -12.69 -0.44
CA LEU A 155 3.96 -12.83 -1.77
C LEU A 155 5.46 -13.11 -1.62
N VAL A 156 6.10 -12.35 -0.73
CA VAL A 156 7.52 -12.47 -0.38
C VAL A 156 7.63 -12.55 1.13
N ILE A 157 8.45 -13.47 1.62
CA ILE A 157 8.67 -13.74 3.05
C ILE A 157 10.18 -13.80 3.26
N ASP A 158 10.74 -12.86 4.01
CA ASP A 158 12.19 -12.74 4.28
C ASP A 158 13.06 -12.84 3.00
N GLY A 159 12.57 -12.31 1.87
CA GLY A 159 13.23 -12.32 0.58
C GLY A 159 12.98 -13.59 -0.26
N ALA A 160 12.25 -14.58 0.24
CA ALA A 160 11.85 -15.76 -0.53
C ALA A 160 10.41 -15.66 -1.03
N LEU A 161 10.11 -16.22 -2.20
CA LEU A 161 8.73 -16.34 -2.66
C LEU A 161 7.96 -17.33 -1.79
N HIS A 162 6.65 -17.11 -1.68
CA HIS A 162 5.77 -18.05 -0.97
C HIS A 162 5.93 -19.49 -1.51
N PRO A 163 6.18 -20.51 -0.65
CA PRO A 163 6.60 -21.85 -1.08
C PRO A 163 5.56 -22.64 -1.88
N ARG A 164 4.29 -22.21 -1.85
CA ARG A 164 3.20 -22.84 -2.60
C ARG A 164 2.94 -22.23 -3.97
N PHE A 165 3.72 -21.23 -4.40
CA PHE A 165 3.53 -20.63 -5.71
C PHE A 165 4.13 -21.52 -6.80
N ILE A 166 3.33 -21.76 -7.83
CA ILE A 166 3.69 -22.57 -9.00
C ILE A 166 4.01 -21.60 -10.14
N GLU A 167 5.20 -21.73 -10.73
CA GLU A 167 5.71 -20.83 -11.77
C GLU A 167 4.77 -20.77 -12.98
N ASP A 168 4.37 -21.91 -13.50
CA ASP A 168 3.53 -22.05 -14.69
C ASP A 168 2.04 -22.21 -14.37
N SER A 169 1.59 -21.70 -13.22
CA SER A 169 0.18 -21.77 -12.83
C SER A 169 -0.71 -21.04 -13.84
N ASP A 170 -1.81 -21.69 -14.22
CA ASP A 170 -2.89 -21.15 -15.05
C ASP A 170 -3.88 -20.26 -14.28
N SER A 171 -3.80 -20.26 -12.94
CA SER A 171 -4.61 -19.38 -12.08
C SER A 171 -4.17 -17.91 -12.22
N ARG A 172 -4.71 -17.25 -13.25
CA ARG A 172 -4.37 -15.86 -13.60
C ARG A 172 -5.51 -14.92 -13.28
N HIS A 173 -5.18 -13.81 -12.61
CA HIS A 173 -6.11 -12.74 -12.24
C HIS A 173 -5.39 -11.39 -12.32
N ILE A 174 -6.14 -10.29 -12.45
CA ILE A 174 -5.60 -8.99 -12.09
C ILE A 174 -5.33 -9.03 -10.59
N ARG A 175 -4.10 -8.72 -10.17
CA ARG A 175 -3.67 -8.82 -8.79
C ARG A 175 -3.17 -7.49 -8.28
N ASN A 176 -3.47 -7.19 -7.02
CA ASN A 176 -2.86 -6.09 -6.32
C ASN A 176 -2.20 -6.57 -5.02
N GLY A 177 -1.24 -5.79 -4.56
CA GLY A 177 -0.47 -6.14 -3.37
C GLY A 177 0.32 -4.95 -2.84
N VAL A 178 0.90 -5.14 -1.66
CA VAL A 178 1.76 -4.16 -0.98
C VAL A 178 3.06 -4.81 -0.56
N GLY A 179 4.17 -4.09 -0.75
CA GLY A 179 5.50 -4.47 -0.26
C GLY A 179 6.12 -3.32 0.53
N THR A 180 7.07 -3.64 1.41
CA THR A 180 7.75 -2.64 2.24
C THR A 180 9.26 -2.84 2.22
N SER A 181 10.02 -1.74 2.33
CA SER A 181 11.46 -1.78 2.58
C SER A 181 11.76 -2.26 4.00
N ASP A 182 13.00 -2.72 4.23
CA ASP A 182 13.44 -3.26 5.53
C ASP A 182 13.38 -2.23 6.66
N ASP A 183 13.65 -0.96 6.34
CA ASP A 183 13.53 0.15 7.29
C ASP A 183 12.07 0.60 7.52
N GLY A 184 11.13 0.07 6.74
CA GLY A 184 9.70 0.39 6.82
C GLY A 184 9.34 1.79 6.30
N ARG A 185 10.24 2.49 5.63
CA ARG A 185 9.96 3.83 5.10
C ARG A 185 9.31 3.79 3.74
N ARG A 186 9.82 2.97 2.82
CA ARG A 186 9.27 2.86 1.47
C ARG A 186 8.18 1.82 1.41
N VAL A 187 7.04 2.20 0.82
CA VAL A 187 5.89 1.33 0.60
C VAL A 187 5.60 1.29 -0.90
N TRP A 188 5.49 0.07 -1.44
CA TRP A 188 5.15 -0.19 -2.83
C TRP A 188 3.75 -0.79 -2.92
N PHE A 189 2.86 -0.11 -3.61
CA PHE A 189 1.54 -0.60 -3.98
C PHE A 189 1.55 -0.95 -5.46
N LEU A 190 1.27 -2.20 -5.79
CA LEU A 190 1.36 -2.70 -7.15
C LEU A 190 0.03 -3.32 -7.58
N ILE A 191 -0.38 -3.05 -8.82
CA ILE A 191 -1.49 -3.73 -9.48
C ILE A 191 -1.05 -4.16 -10.88
N SER A 192 -1.41 -5.38 -11.31
CA SER A 192 -1.17 -5.82 -12.68
C SER A 192 -2.24 -5.28 -13.63
N ASP A 193 -1.85 -4.86 -14.85
CA ASP A 193 -2.77 -4.33 -15.84
C ASP A 193 -3.47 -5.46 -16.64
N ALA A 194 -2.90 -6.67 -16.59
CA ALA A 194 -3.45 -7.88 -17.17
C ALA A 194 -3.42 -9.04 -16.17
N PRO A 195 -4.19 -10.13 -16.39
CA PRO A 195 -4.17 -11.30 -15.52
C PRO A 195 -2.79 -11.96 -15.43
N VAL A 196 -2.27 -12.12 -14.22
CA VAL A 196 -0.99 -12.80 -13.91
C VAL A 196 -1.19 -13.85 -12.81
N ASN A 197 -0.31 -14.87 -12.76
CA ASN A 197 -0.30 -15.81 -11.65
C ASN A 197 0.45 -15.25 -10.43
N PHE A 198 0.36 -15.93 -9.29
CA PHE A 198 1.02 -15.48 -8.04
C PHE A 198 2.54 -15.46 -8.14
N HIS A 199 3.14 -16.47 -8.76
CA HIS A 199 4.60 -16.57 -8.87
C HIS A 199 5.16 -15.35 -9.62
N ARG A 200 4.60 -15.03 -10.79
CA ARG A 200 5.01 -13.87 -11.58
C ARG A 200 4.78 -12.55 -10.84
N PHE A 201 3.63 -12.40 -10.20
CA PHE A 201 3.30 -11.17 -9.44
C PHE A 201 4.23 -10.96 -8.25
N ALA A 202 4.55 -12.03 -7.51
CA ALA A 202 5.45 -11.99 -6.37
C ALA A 202 6.91 -11.67 -6.77
N ARG A 203 7.36 -12.15 -7.93
CA ARG A 203 8.69 -11.83 -8.48
C ARG A 203 8.88 -10.35 -8.75
N VAL A 204 7.83 -9.62 -9.14
CA VAL A 204 7.96 -8.15 -9.30
C VAL A 204 8.37 -7.51 -7.98
N PHE A 205 7.76 -7.90 -6.85
CA PHE A 205 8.14 -7.39 -5.53
C PHE A 205 9.56 -7.78 -5.14
N ARG A 206 9.92 -9.07 -5.30
CA ARG A 206 11.24 -9.56 -4.87
C ARG A 206 12.37 -9.11 -5.77
N ASP A 207 12.23 -9.32 -7.09
CA ASP A 207 13.33 -9.22 -8.04
C ASP A 207 13.47 -7.81 -8.63
N HIS A 208 12.34 -7.07 -8.76
CA HIS A 208 12.35 -5.74 -9.37
C HIS A 208 12.31 -4.62 -8.33
N LEU A 209 11.51 -4.77 -7.26
CA LEU A 209 11.38 -3.77 -6.20
C LEU A 209 12.31 -4.02 -5.02
N GLY A 210 12.91 -5.20 -4.90
CA GLY A 210 13.80 -5.58 -3.79
C GLY A 210 13.06 -5.73 -2.45
N ALA A 211 11.74 -5.92 -2.47
CA ALA A 211 10.96 -6.09 -1.27
C ALA A 211 11.24 -7.45 -0.62
N ARG A 212 11.65 -7.46 0.64
CA ARG A 212 11.84 -8.69 1.42
C ARG A 212 10.53 -9.19 2.04
N GLN A 213 9.55 -8.30 2.19
CA GLN A 213 8.21 -8.62 2.68
C GLN A 213 7.18 -8.03 1.73
N ALA A 214 6.26 -8.86 1.23
CA ALA A 214 5.16 -8.40 0.40
C ALA A 214 3.90 -9.23 0.64
N LEU A 215 2.74 -8.59 0.52
CA LEU A 215 1.44 -9.16 0.82
C LEU A 215 0.49 -8.99 -0.37
N TYR A 216 -0.19 -10.05 -0.73
CA TYR A 216 -1.32 -9.99 -1.64
C TYR A 216 -2.55 -9.43 -0.92
N LEU A 217 -3.25 -8.52 -1.58
CA LEU A 217 -4.43 -7.89 -0.98
C LEU A 217 -5.74 -8.57 -1.43
N ASP A 218 -6.16 -8.41 -2.68
CA ASP A 218 -7.32 -9.15 -3.20
C ASP A 218 -7.29 -9.24 -4.74
N GLY A 219 -7.70 -10.36 -5.31
CA GLY A 219 -7.64 -10.59 -6.75
C GLY A 219 -8.97 -10.72 -7.47
N LYS A 220 -10.09 -10.79 -6.76
CA LYS A 220 -11.41 -10.78 -7.43
C LYS A 220 -11.90 -9.37 -7.75
N VAL A 221 -11.37 -8.39 -7.04
CA VAL A 221 -11.81 -6.99 -7.10
C VAL A 221 -10.63 -6.00 -7.14
N SER A 222 -9.46 -6.45 -7.62
CA SER A 222 -8.29 -5.57 -7.74
C SER A 222 -8.62 -4.32 -8.54
N ARG A 223 -8.49 -3.15 -7.91
CA ARG A 223 -8.77 -1.83 -8.48
C ARG A 223 -7.83 -0.78 -7.95
N LEU A 224 -7.57 0.20 -8.80
CA LEU A 224 -6.74 1.36 -8.50
C LEU A 224 -7.49 2.65 -8.86
N HIS A 225 -7.36 3.63 -7.99
CA HIS A 225 -7.63 5.03 -8.24
C HIS A 225 -6.32 5.79 -8.17
N ALA A 226 -5.88 6.35 -9.28
CA ALA A 226 -4.63 7.11 -9.42
C ALA A 226 -4.90 8.31 -10.35
N PRO A 227 -5.49 9.40 -9.83
CA PRO A 227 -5.91 10.54 -10.64
C PRO A 227 -4.74 11.23 -11.37
N GLY A 228 -3.51 11.19 -10.86
CA GLY A 228 -2.31 11.66 -11.55
C GLY A 228 -2.05 10.92 -12.88
N LEU A 229 -2.50 9.66 -13.01
CA LEU A 229 -2.45 8.88 -14.24
C LEU A 229 -3.76 8.91 -15.05
N GLY A 230 -4.76 9.66 -14.62
CA GLY A 230 -6.10 9.62 -15.20
C GLY A 230 -6.82 8.27 -15.01
N ARG A 231 -6.38 7.42 -14.07
CA ARG A 231 -6.92 6.09 -13.82
C ARG A 231 -7.87 6.09 -12.62
N SER A 232 -9.08 5.57 -12.82
CA SER A 232 -10.03 5.31 -11.74
C SER A 232 -10.88 4.09 -12.11
N ASP A 233 -10.50 2.93 -11.60
CA ASP A 233 -11.15 1.67 -11.95
C ASP A 233 -12.54 1.57 -11.29
N LEU A 234 -13.54 1.22 -12.09
CA LEU A 234 -14.93 1.05 -11.65
C LEU A 234 -15.23 -0.43 -11.33
N GLY A 235 -16.33 -0.68 -10.60
CA GLY A 235 -16.84 -2.02 -10.35
C GLY A 235 -17.72 -2.12 -9.10
N PHE A 236 -17.91 -3.35 -8.58
CA PHE A 236 -18.74 -3.60 -7.39
C PHE A 236 -18.22 -2.89 -6.14
N PRO A 237 -19.07 -2.58 -5.14
CA PRO A 237 -18.63 -1.97 -3.90
C PRO A 237 -17.49 -2.74 -3.24
N LEU A 238 -16.47 -2.01 -2.76
CA LEU A 238 -15.30 -2.52 -2.06
C LEU A 238 -15.56 -2.63 -0.54
N GLY A 239 -14.81 -3.50 0.14
CA GLY A 239 -14.65 -3.48 1.60
C GLY A 239 -13.49 -2.56 1.98
N PRO A 240 -12.49 -3.03 2.78
CA PRO A 240 -11.32 -2.22 3.13
C PRO A 240 -10.59 -1.68 1.91
N MET A 241 -10.21 -0.41 1.98
CA MET A 241 -9.39 0.27 0.98
C MET A 241 -8.18 0.91 1.65
N VAL A 242 -7.08 1.03 0.92
CA VAL A 242 -5.86 1.72 1.36
C VAL A 242 -5.55 2.84 0.37
N GLY A 243 -5.09 3.98 0.86
CA GLY A 243 -4.71 5.09 0.00
C GLY A 243 -3.82 6.10 0.69
N VAL A 244 -3.26 7.01 -0.09
CA VAL A 244 -2.50 8.17 0.38
C VAL A 244 -3.36 9.40 0.24
N VAL A 245 -3.44 10.17 1.32
CA VAL A 245 -4.22 11.41 1.41
C VAL A 245 -3.30 12.61 1.27
N VAL A 246 -3.73 13.57 0.46
CA VAL A 246 -3.02 14.85 0.25
C VAL A 246 -4.00 16.01 0.38
N ASP A 247 -3.46 17.22 0.51
CA ASP A 247 -4.26 18.43 0.43
C ASP A 247 -4.79 18.63 -1.01
N GLU A 248 -6.00 19.20 -1.15
CA GLU A 248 -6.70 19.32 -2.45
C GLU A 248 -5.86 20.03 -3.53
N GLY A 249 -5.04 21.02 -3.14
CA GLY A 249 -4.16 21.75 -4.04
C GLY A 249 -2.84 21.07 -4.40
N THR A 250 -2.54 19.87 -3.87
CA THR A 250 -1.29 19.17 -4.14
C THR A 250 -1.22 18.71 -5.59
N THR A 251 -0.12 19.02 -6.30
CA THR A 251 0.13 18.48 -7.64
C THR A 251 0.47 16.98 -7.52
N LEU A 252 -0.13 16.16 -8.36
CA LEU A 252 0.16 14.72 -8.48
C LEU A 252 0.94 14.50 -9.77
N ASP A 253 2.14 13.97 -9.66
CA ASP A 253 3.02 13.59 -10.78
C ASP A 253 2.82 12.11 -11.16
#